data_9c2d4361d0dbc4a263cce9c587892777
#
_entry.id   9c2d4361d0dbc4a263cce9c587892777
#
_cell.length_a   1.000
_cell.length_b   1.000
_cell.length_c   1.000
_cell.angle_alpha   90.00
_cell.angle_beta   90.00
_cell.angle_gamma   90.00
#
_symmetry.space_group_name_H-M   'P 1'
#
loop_
_entity.id
_entity.type
_entity.pdbx_description
1 polymer ?
#
loop_
_entity_poly.entity_id
_entity_poly.type
_entity_poly.pdbx_seq_one_letter_code
_entity_poly.pdbx_strand_id
1 'polypeptide(L)'
;ILDSKVTTIAFINKRAISAGALISLSCDSIFMTPGASIGAATAVDLKGNKASEKVISYMREEMASTAEANHRPREIATGMVDEELSIPFFVSHNGDTLTSKDVDGFYEGKLVTLSTHLAVKLNIADKEIKDLDGLLNHIGLEDSDLIESGESWSEALVRFLTNPMVAPLFMSLGMLGLFMEIKSPGFGV
;
A
#
# COMPACT_ATOMS: atom_id res chain seq x y z
N ILE A 1 0.93 12.44 4.06
CA ILE A 1 1.42 11.71 5.23
C ILE A 1 2.78 12.29 5.63
N LEU A 2 3.77 12.37 4.75
CA LEU A 2 5.11 12.92 5.04
C LEU A 2 5.08 14.32 5.67
N ASP A 3 4.11 15.16 5.30
CA ASP A 3 3.94 16.51 5.85
C ASP A 3 2.97 16.57 7.04
N SER A 4 2.63 15.43 7.63
CA SER A 4 1.70 15.37 8.76
C SER A 4 2.31 16.06 9.99
N LYS A 5 1.49 16.84 10.71
CA LYS A 5 1.89 17.45 11.97
C LYS A 5 1.66 16.53 13.19
N VAL A 6 1.00 15.42 12.98
CA VAL A 6 0.77 14.41 14.00
C VAL A 6 1.52 13.13 13.61
N THR A 7 1.98 12.40 14.61
CA THR A 7 2.67 11.13 14.39
C THR A 7 1.78 10.16 13.62
N THR A 8 2.32 9.60 12.57
CA THR A 8 1.65 8.64 11.69
C THR A 8 2.23 7.25 11.89
N ILE A 9 1.37 6.26 12.05
CA ILE A 9 1.77 4.87 12.31
C ILE A 9 1.07 3.95 11.32
N ALA A 10 1.83 3.16 10.59
CA ALA A 10 1.31 2.05 9.81
C ALA A 10 1.30 0.78 10.66
N PHE A 11 0.11 0.27 10.97
CA PHE A 11 -0.06 -1.03 11.62
C PHE A 11 -0.50 -2.08 10.59
N ILE A 12 0.41 -2.92 10.16
CA ILE A 12 0.18 -3.92 9.11
C ILE A 12 -0.20 -5.25 9.77
N ASN A 13 -1.51 -5.50 9.82
CA ASN A 13 -2.01 -6.72 10.46
C ASN A 13 -2.08 -7.93 9.52
N LYS A 14 -1.97 -7.73 8.18
CA LYS A 14 -1.92 -8.81 7.18
C LYS A 14 -0.96 -8.47 6.03
N ARG A 15 -1.33 -7.52 5.18
CA ARG A 15 -0.58 -7.20 3.96
C ARG A 15 -0.60 -5.72 3.66
N ALA A 16 0.57 -5.17 3.33
CA ALA A 16 0.74 -3.85 2.76
C ALA A 16 1.43 -4.00 1.39
N ILE A 17 0.64 -4.30 0.37
CA ILE A 17 1.10 -4.58 -1.00
C ILE A 17 0.76 -3.38 -1.90
N SER A 18 1.62 -3.12 -2.91
CA SER A 18 1.42 -2.03 -3.88
C SER A 18 1.31 -0.66 -3.19
N ALA A 19 0.22 0.09 -3.40
CA ALA A 19 -0.01 1.37 -2.73
C ALA A 19 0.07 1.28 -1.19
N GLY A 20 -0.29 0.13 -0.61
CA GLY A 20 -0.15 -0.11 0.82
C GLY A 20 1.29 -0.06 1.31
N ALA A 21 2.25 -0.52 0.52
CA ALA A 21 3.68 -0.42 0.84
C ALA A 21 4.13 1.04 0.83
N LEU A 22 3.78 1.81 -0.21
CA LEU A 22 4.11 3.23 -0.31
C LEU A 22 3.51 4.05 0.84
N ILE A 23 2.22 3.84 1.16
CA ILE A 23 1.55 4.49 2.28
C ILE A 23 2.24 4.13 3.60
N SER A 24 2.63 2.88 3.80
CA SER A 24 3.33 2.46 5.00
C SER A 24 4.70 3.13 5.12
N LEU A 25 5.48 3.17 4.03
CA LEU A 25 6.79 3.82 4.00
C LEU A 25 6.70 5.34 4.28
N SER A 26 5.57 5.98 3.96
CA SER A 26 5.34 7.39 4.23
C SER A 26 4.96 7.71 5.69
N CYS A 27 4.70 6.70 6.52
CA CYS A 27 4.41 6.86 7.94
C CYS A 27 5.71 6.93 8.77
N ASP A 28 5.66 7.66 9.88
CA ASP A 28 6.79 7.81 10.81
C ASP A 28 7.24 6.47 11.38
N SER A 29 6.29 5.58 11.68
CA SER A 29 6.58 4.23 12.20
C SER A 29 5.76 3.15 11.50
N ILE A 30 6.35 1.95 11.37
CA ILE A 30 5.71 0.78 10.77
C ILE A 30 5.80 -0.39 11.75
N PHE A 31 4.65 -0.87 12.20
CA PHE A 31 4.54 -2.07 13.02
C PHE A 31 3.81 -3.16 12.26
N MET A 32 4.27 -4.39 12.40
CA MET A 32 3.72 -5.53 11.66
C MET A 32 3.35 -6.68 12.59
N THR A 33 2.22 -7.33 12.34
CA THR A 33 1.87 -8.55 13.08
C THR A 33 2.66 -9.75 12.57
N PRO A 34 2.81 -10.82 13.38
CA PRO A 34 3.36 -12.08 12.90
C PRO A 34 2.63 -12.58 11.64
N GLY A 35 3.39 -12.95 10.60
CA GLY A 35 2.84 -13.43 9.34
C GLY A 35 2.32 -12.34 8.38
N ALA A 36 2.48 -11.08 8.72
CA ALA A 36 2.21 -9.99 7.78
C ALA A 36 3.29 -9.87 6.71
N SER A 37 3.00 -9.13 5.65
CA SER A 37 3.93 -8.86 4.55
C SER A 37 3.81 -7.44 4.01
N ILE A 38 4.94 -6.93 3.47
CA ILE A 38 5.03 -5.61 2.83
C ILE A 38 5.89 -5.70 1.57
N GLY A 39 5.50 -5.00 0.50
CA GLY A 39 6.27 -4.92 -0.75
C GLY A 39 5.44 -5.06 -2.02
N ALA A 40 5.99 -5.69 -3.06
CA ALA A 40 5.36 -5.96 -4.35
C ALA A 40 4.57 -4.74 -4.90
N ALA A 41 5.28 -3.66 -5.20
CA ALA A 41 4.69 -2.35 -5.54
C ALA A 41 4.88 -1.96 -7.02
N THR A 42 5.18 -2.91 -7.90
CA THR A 42 5.29 -2.64 -9.34
C THR A 42 3.98 -2.06 -9.88
N ALA A 43 4.10 -0.99 -10.66
CA ALA A 43 2.97 -0.40 -11.35
C ALA A 43 2.48 -1.30 -12.49
N VAL A 44 1.17 -1.50 -12.56
CA VAL A 44 0.50 -2.27 -13.61
C VAL A 44 -0.57 -1.41 -14.30
N ASP A 45 -0.86 -1.71 -15.57
CA ASP A 45 -1.97 -1.10 -16.30
C ASP A 45 -3.32 -1.68 -15.85
N LEU A 46 -4.42 -1.14 -16.40
CA LEU A 46 -5.78 -1.61 -16.10
C LEU A 46 -6.05 -3.07 -16.50
N LYS A 47 -5.17 -3.68 -17.32
CA LYS A 47 -5.25 -5.08 -17.73
C LYS A 47 -4.35 -5.99 -16.88
N GLY A 48 -3.59 -5.41 -15.93
CA GLY A 48 -2.66 -6.14 -15.08
C GLY A 48 -1.28 -6.37 -15.70
N ASN A 49 -0.96 -5.79 -16.86
CA ASN A 49 0.37 -5.88 -17.43
C ASN A 49 1.31 -4.87 -16.78
N LYS A 50 2.61 -5.19 -16.73
CA LYS A 50 3.65 -4.27 -16.25
C LYS A 50 3.56 -2.93 -17.02
N ALA A 51 3.57 -1.83 -16.28
CA ALA A 51 3.53 -0.49 -16.85
C ALA A 51 4.81 -0.18 -17.66
N SER A 52 4.79 0.91 -18.43
CA SER A 52 5.97 1.33 -19.20
C SER A 52 7.13 1.67 -18.27
N GLU A 53 8.38 1.55 -18.79
CA GLU A 53 9.59 1.90 -18.03
C GLU A 53 9.53 3.33 -17.45
N LYS A 54 8.93 4.28 -18.15
CA LYS A 54 8.73 5.64 -17.64
C LYS A 54 7.93 5.64 -16.32
N VAL A 55 6.87 4.84 -16.23
CA VAL A 55 6.03 4.75 -15.04
C VAL A 55 6.76 3.98 -13.93
N ILE A 56 7.45 2.89 -14.27
CA ILE A 56 8.25 2.12 -13.32
C ILE A 56 9.38 2.98 -12.74
N SER A 57 10.09 3.74 -13.56
CA SER A 57 11.15 4.65 -13.13
C SER A 57 10.63 5.74 -12.18
N TYR A 58 9.45 6.31 -12.47
CA TYR A 58 8.80 7.26 -11.58
C TYR A 58 8.45 6.62 -10.24
N MET A 59 7.79 5.47 -10.26
CA MET A 59 7.39 4.75 -9.02
C MET A 59 8.59 4.30 -8.20
N ARG A 60 9.68 3.91 -8.86
CA ARG A 60 10.95 3.54 -8.21
C ARG A 60 11.50 4.71 -7.41
N GLU A 61 11.55 5.89 -8.00
CA GLU A 61 12.03 7.09 -7.32
C GLU A 61 11.07 7.57 -6.23
N GLU A 62 9.77 7.48 -6.44
CA GLU A 62 8.75 7.80 -5.43
C GLU A 62 8.90 6.91 -4.18
N MET A 63 9.05 5.60 -4.37
CA MET A 63 9.27 4.67 -3.26
C MET A 63 10.60 4.94 -2.55
N ALA A 64 11.65 5.23 -3.33
CA ALA A 64 12.98 5.52 -2.80
C ALA A 64 13.00 6.77 -1.94
N SER A 65 12.50 7.89 -2.48
CA SER A 65 12.48 9.17 -1.77
C SER A 65 11.57 9.13 -0.54
N THR A 66 10.44 8.43 -0.63
CA THR A 66 9.54 8.21 0.52
C THR A 66 10.23 7.40 1.63
N ALA A 67 10.94 6.34 1.28
CA ALA A 67 11.69 5.54 2.25
C ALA A 67 12.80 6.37 2.91
N GLU A 68 13.58 7.11 2.13
CA GLU A 68 14.66 7.97 2.63
C GLU A 68 14.14 9.06 3.57
N ALA A 69 12.98 9.67 3.27
CA ALA A 69 12.37 10.69 4.11
C ALA A 69 12.11 10.20 5.54
N ASN A 70 11.84 8.90 5.70
CA ASN A 70 11.63 8.24 7.00
C ASN A 70 12.82 7.33 7.40
N HIS A 71 14.02 7.62 6.92
CA HIS A 71 15.26 6.93 7.28
C HIS A 71 15.24 5.41 7.03
N ARG A 72 14.48 4.96 6.03
CA ARG A 72 14.40 3.56 5.60
C ARG A 72 15.28 3.31 4.37
N PRO A 73 15.79 2.08 4.18
CA PRO A 73 16.74 1.79 3.11
C PRO A 73 16.11 1.91 1.72
N ARG A 74 16.67 2.82 0.94
CA ARG A 74 16.30 3.14 -0.44
C ARG A 74 16.31 1.90 -1.34
N GLU A 75 17.38 1.10 -1.25
CA GLU A 75 17.60 -0.06 -2.09
C GLU A 75 16.49 -1.10 -1.94
N ILE A 76 16.02 -1.30 -0.71
CA ILE A 76 14.93 -2.23 -0.42
C ILE A 76 13.61 -1.71 -1.00
N ALA A 77 13.34 -0.41 -0.81
CA ALA A 77 12.14 0.22 -1.34
C ALA A 77 12.10 0.20 -2.88
N THR A 78 13.23 0.44 -3.55
CA THR A 78 13.33 0.32 -5.02
C THR A 78 13.11 -1.10 -5.51
N GLY A 79 13.64 -2.09 -4.82
CA GLY A 79 13.43 -3.51 -5.13
C GLY A 79 11.98 -3.97 -4.98
N MET A 80 11.15 -3.26 -4.23
CA MET A 80 9.70 -3.54 -4.17
C MET A 80 8.97 -3.16 -5.47
N VAL A 81 9.53 -2.25 -6.27
CA VAL A 81 8.91 -1.73 -7.51
C VAL A 81 9.51 -2.39 -8.75
N ASP A 82 10.81 -2.60 -8.75
CA ASP A 82 11.56 -2.99 -9.94
C ASP A 82 12.18 -4.38 -9.80
N GLU A 83 11.63 -5.32 -10.55
CA GLU A 83 12.10 -6.72 -10.59
C GLU A 83 13.43 -6.90 -11.36
N GLU A 84 13.86 -5.89 -12.13
CA GLU A 84 15.12 -5.94 -12.87
C GLU A 84 16.31 -5.54 -12.01
N LEU A 85 16.04 -5.02 -10.79
CA LEU A 85 17.09 -4.69 -9.84
C LEU A 85 17.63 -5.94 -9.15
N SER A 86 18.95 -5.98 -9.00
CA SER A 86 19.65 -6.97 -8.19
C SER A 86 20.27 -6.28 -6.99
N ILE A 87 20.03 -6.82 -5.80
CA ILE A 87 20.62 -6.37 -4.54
C ILE A 87 21.63 -7.47 -4.12
N PRO A 88 22.93 -7.32 -4.44
CA PRO A 88 23.91 -8.38 -4.19
C PRO A 88 24.01 -8.75 -2.71
N PHE A 89 23.97 -7.76 -1.86
CA PHE A 89 23.92 -7.91 -0.40
C PHE A 89 23.35 -6.64 0.24
N PHE A 90 22.85 -6.79 1.46
CA PHE A 90 22.43 -5.69 2.32
C PHE A 90 22.96 -5.92 3.72
N VAL A 91 23.53 -4.89 4.34
CA VAL A 91 24.02 -4.96 5.72
C VAL A 91 22.94 -4.38 6.63
N SER A 92 22.37 -5.23 7.47
CA SER A 92 21.32 -4.81 8.42
C SER A 92 21.89 -3.90 9.51
N HIS A 93 21.02 -3.22 10.22
CA HIS A 93 21.41 -2.34 11.34
C HIS A 93 22.21 -3.08 12.44
N ASN A 94 21.98 -4.38 12.60
CA ASN A 94 22.69 -5.24 13.56
C ASN A 94 24.04 -5.78 13.02
N GLY A 95 24.45 -5.37 11.80
CA GLY A 95 25.69 -5.84 11.16
C GLY A 95 25.57 -7.17 10.40
N ASP A 96 24.39 -7.78 10.36
CA ASP A 96 24.17 -9.00 9.58
C ASP A 96 24.18 -8.69 8.08
N THR A 97 24.89 -9.48 7.30
CA THR A 97 24.83 -9.39 5.83
C THR A 97 23.80 -10.35 5.28
N LEU A 98 22.79 -9.81 4.59
CA LEU A 98 21.75 -10.57 3.90
C LEU A 98 22.03 -10.57 2.40
N THR A 99 21.74 -11.70 1.76
CA THR A 99 21.95 -11.92 0.33
C THR A 99 20.69 -12.48 -0.31
N SER A 100 20.74 -12.78 -1.60
CA SER A 100 19.65 -13.46 -2.33
C SER A 100 19.31 -14.87 -1.79
N LYS A 101 20.13 -15.45 -0.91
CA LYS A 101 19.80 -16.69 -0.20
C LYS A 101 18.85 -16.45 0.99
N ASP A 102 18.87 -15.25 1.54
CA ASP A 102 18.13 -14.88 2.73
C ASP A 102 16.83 -14.15 2.36
N VAL A 103 16.84 -13.40 1.26
CA VAL A 103 15.71 -12.56 0.81
C VAL A 103 15.36 -12.88 -0.64
N ASP A 104 14.19 -13.47 -0.84
CA ASP A 104 13.63 -13.68 -2.16
C ASP A 104 13.24 -12.31 -2.77
N GLY A 105 13.81 -11.95 -3.91
CA GLY A 105 13.67 -10.62 -4.51
C GLY A 105 14.97 -9.79 -4.48
N PHE A 106 16.06 -10.32 -3.92
CA PHE A 106 17.37 -9.71 -4.04
C PHE A 106 18.09 -10.06 -5.35
N TYR A 107 17.49 -10.90 -6.18
CA TYR A 107 18.00 -11.23 -7.52
C TYR A 107 17.02 -10.79 -8.61
N GLU A 108 17.55 -10.53 -9.77
CA GLU A 108 16.81 -10.11 -10.97
C GLU A 108 15.65 -11.07 -11.31
N GLY A 109 14.52 -10.50 -11.69
CA GLY A 109 13.30 -11.24 -12.05
C GLY A 109 12.30 -11.41 -10.90
N LYS A 110 12.57 -10.84 -9.71
CA LYS A 110 11.63 -10.87 -8.59
C LYS A 110 11.55 -9.56 -7.82
N LEU A 111 10.35 -9.21 -7.43
CA LEU A 111 10.09 -8.07 -6.56
C LEU A 111 10.40 -8.41 -5.11
N VAL A 112 10.96 -7.46 -4.39
CA VAL A 112 11.12 -7.57 -2.94
C VAL A 112 9.74 -7.57 -2.29
N THR A 113 9.47 -8.65 -1.55
CA THR A 113 8.30 -8.78 -0.68
C THR A 113 8.78 -9.38 0.63
N LEU A 114 8.59 -8.65 1.71
CA LEU A 114 9.16 -8.98 3.01
C LEU A 114 8.10 -9.52 3.95
N SER A 115 8.42 -10.63 4.62
CA SER A 115 7.71 -11.04 5.84
C SER A 115 8.04 -10.09 6.99
N THR A 116 7.25 -10.13 8.05
CA THR A 116 7.46 -9.30 9.26
C THR A 116 8.89 -9.38 9.77
N HIS A 117 9.43 -10.59 9.93
CA HIS A 117 10.80 -10.80 10.42
C HIS A 117 11.85 -10.13 9.51
N LEU A 118 11.72 -10.29 8.18
CA LEU A 118 12.64 -9.68 7.23
C LEU A 118 12.46 -8.16 7.16
N ALA A 119 11.23 -7.65 7.24
CA ALA A 119 10.97 -6.23 7.24
C ALA A 119 11.63 -5.53 8.44
N VAL A 120 11.56 -6.12 9.62
CA VAL A 120 12.26 -5.61 10.81
C VAL A 120 13.79 -5.72 10.64
N LYS A 121 14.28 -6.87 10.18
CA LYS A 121 15.72 -7.11 10.00
C LYS A 121 16.35 -6.18 8.96
N LEU A 122 15.60 -5.82 7.93
CA LEU A 122 16.01 -4.89 6.85
C LEU A 122 15.69 -3.42 7.14
N ASN A 123 15.25 -3.08 8.35
CA ASN A 123 14.90 -1.71 8.76
C ASN A 123 13.80 -1.05 7.89
N ILE A 124 12.89 -1.87 7.36
CA ILE A 124 11.66 -1.40 6.70
C ILE A 124 10.54 -1.22 7.73
N ALA A 125 10.42 -2.16 8.68
CA ALA A 125 9.51 -2.04 9.82
C ALA A 125 10.30 -1.85 11.11
N ASP A 126 9.70 -1.14 12.05
CA ASP A 126 10.33 -0.82 13.33
C ASP A 126 10.27 -2.00 14.31
N LYS A 127 9.12 -2.71 14.33
CA LYS A 127 8.96 -3.83 15.26
C LYS A 127 7.81 -4.76 14.86
N GLU A 128 7.95 -6.04 15.25
CA GLU A 128 6.86 -7.00 15.26
C GLU A 128 5.98 -6.80 16.50
N ILE A 129 4.67 -6.66 16.32
CA ILE A 129 3.67 -6.48 17.38
C ILE A 129 2.46 -7.35 17.08
N LYS A 130 1.99 -8.08 18.08
CA LYS A 130 0.97 -9.11 17.91
C LYS A 130 -0.40 -8.58 17.48
N ASP A 131 -0.85 -7.47 18.08
CA ASP A 131 -2.19 -6.91 17.89
C ASP A 131 -2.21 -5.40 18.18
N LEU A 132 -3.36 -4.77 18.01
CA LEU A 132 -3.53 -3.32 18.22
C LEU A 132 -3.34 -2.95 19.70
N ASP A 133 -3.80 -3.78 20.63
CA ASP A 133 -3.64 -3.51 22.07
C ASP A 133 -2.15 -3.52 22.45
N GLY A 134 -1.39 -4.46 21.89
CA GLY A 134 0.06 -4.50 22.04
C GLY A 134 0.77 -3.29 21.42
N LEU A 135 0.23 -2.74 20.31
CA LEU A 135 0.72 -1.50 19.73
C LEU A 135 0.45 -0.31 20.64
N LEU A 136 -0.79 -0.13 21.09
CA LEU A 136 -1.18 0.96 21.98
C LEU A 136 -0.34 0.96 23.28
N ASN A 137 -0.15 -0.21 23.86
CA ASN A 137 0.72 -0.37 25.03
C ASN A 137 2.18 0.00 24.71
N HIS A 138 2.70 -0.44 23.54
CA HIS A 138 4.08 -0.15 23.14
C HIS A 138 4.37 1.35 22.98
N ILE A 139 3.38 2.11 22.50
CA ILE A 139 3.51 3.59 22.30
C ILE A 139 2.99 4.39 23.49
N GLY A 140 2.57 3.74 24.60
CA GLY A 140 2.10 4.39 25.83
C GLY A 140 0.73 5.06 25.69
N LEU A 141 -0.16 4.50 24.86
CA LEU A 141 -1.52 4.98 24.60
C LEU A 141 -2.60 3.95 25.01
N GLU A 142 -2.31 3.03 25.93
CA GLU A 142 -3.22 1.98 26.38
C GLU A 142 -4.52 2.49 27.00
N ASP A 143 -4.46 3.67 27.63
CA ASP A 143 -5.62 4.30 28.30
C ASP A 143 -6.27 5.40 27.42
N SER A 144 -5.89 5.48 26.15
CA SER A 144 -6.39 6.55 25.26
C SER A 144 -7.69 6.15 24.58
N ASP A 145 -8.56 7.13 24.33
CA ASP A 145 -9.77 6.92 23.56
C ASP A 145 -9.43 6.65 22.09
N LEU A 146 -9.78 5.47 21.59
CA LEU A 146 -9.63 5.08 20.20
C LEU A 146 -10.82 5.59 19.39
N ILE A 147 -10.57 6.52 18.48
CA ILE A 147 -11.59 6.99 17.53
C ILE A 147 -11.39 6.27 16.20
N GLU A 148 -12.30 5.36 15.87
CA GLU A 148 -12.29 4.69 14.58
C GLU A 148 -12.90 5.59 13.49
N SER A 149 -12.11 5.89 12.46
CA SER A 149 -12.59 6.55 11.26
C SER A 149 -12.97 5.50 10.22
N GLY A 150 -14.24 5.15 10.19
CA GLY A 150 -14.82 4.25 9.19
C GLY A 150 -15.31 5.00 7.94
N GLU A 151 -15.64 4.24 6.90
CA GLU A 151 -16.28 4.80 5.70
C GLU A 151 -17.60 5.47 6.07
N SER A 152 -17.78 6.71 5.61
CA SER A 152 -19.08 7.37 5.72
C SER A 152 -20.09 6.69 4.79
N TRP A 153 -21.40 6.76 5.12
CA TRP A 153 -22.44 6.22 4.26
C TRP A 153 -22.40 6.84 2.84
N SER A 154 -21.98 8.09 2.72
CA SER A 154 -21.83 8.79 1.43
C SER A 154 -20.69 8.19 0.59
N GLU A 155 -19.57 7.82 1.20
CA GLU A 155 -18.47 7.12 0.51
C GLU A 155 -18.90 5.72 0.06
N ALA A 156 -19.61 4.99 0.90
CA ALA A 156 -20.20 3.69 0.53
C ALA A 156 -21.16 3.81 -0.65
N LEU A 157 -22.01 4.85 -0.67
CA LEU A 157 -22.90 5.12 -1.79
C LEU A 157 -22.15 5.48 -3.07
N VAL A 158 -21.16 6.38 -3.00
CA VAL A 158 -20.32 6.73 -4.15
C VAL A 158 -19.62 5.49 -4.69
N ARG A 159 -19.01 4.69 -3.84
CA ARG A 159 -18.33 3.45 -4.22
C ARG A 159 -19.28 2.45 -4.89
N PHE A 160 -20.52 2.33 -4.38
CA PHE A 160 -21.54 1.50 -5.01
C PHE A 160 -21.90 2.00 -6.41
N LEU A 161 -22.19 3.30 -6.56
CA LEU A 161 -22.60 3.89 -7.84
C LEU A 161 -21.49 3.89 -8.89
N THR A 162 -20.22 4.03 -8.45
CA THR A 162 -19.05 4.03 -9.34
C THR A 162 -18.45 2.64 -9.57
N ASN A 163 -19.03 1.59 -8.96
CA ASN A 163 -18.57 0.22 -9.16
C ASN A 163 -18.63 -0.16 -10.64
N PRO A 164 -17.55 -0.70 -11.24
CA PRO A 164 -17.50 -1.07 -12.67
C PRO A 164 -18.59 -2.03 -13.14
N MET A 165 -19.17 -2.82 -12.24
CA MET A 165 -20.30 -3.70 -12.58
C MET A 165 -21.67 -3.01 -12.44
N VAL A 166 -21.76 -1.99 -11.59
CA VAL A 166 -23.02 -1.31 -11.27
C VAL A 166 -23.22 -0.08 -12.15
N ALA A 167 -22.18 0.71 -12.38
CA ALA A 167 -22.24 1.94 -13.17
C ALA A 167 -22.82 1.75 -14.59
N PRO A 168 -22.45 0.71 -15.38
CA PRO A 168 -23.04 0.48 -16.69
C PRO A 168 -24.55 0.19 -16.64
N LEU A 169 -25.02 -0.46 -15.57
CA LEU A 169 -26.44 -0.75 -15.36
C LEU A 169 -27.23 0.56 -15.19
N PHE A 170 -26.75 1.47 -14.33
CA PHE A 170 -27.39 2.79 -14.14
C PHE A 170 -27.32 3.64 -15.40
N MET A 171 -26.20 3.61 -16.12
CA MET A 171 -26.09 4.30 -17.40
C MET A 171 -27.11 3.78 -18.42
N SER A 172 -27.30 2.47 -18.51
CA SER A 172 -28.27 1.84 -19.42
C SER A 172 -29.71 2.21 -19.04
N LEU A 173 -30.05 2.22 -17.76
CA LEU A 173 -31.35 2.64 -17.27
C LEU A 173 -31.61 4.12 -17.52
N GLY A 174 -30.62 4.98 -17.28
CA GLY A 174 -30.70 6.41 -17.60
C GLY A 174 -30.93 6.69 -19.07
N MET A 175 -30.21 5.95 -19.93
CA MET A 175 -30.35 6.06 -21.40
C MET A 175 -31.73 5.57 -21.87
N LEU A 176 -32.24 4.49 -21.28
CA LEU A 176 -33.60 4.00 -21.53
C LEU A 176 -34.66 5.04 -21.11
N GLY A 177 -34.50 5.66 -19.94
CA GLY A 177 -35.37 6.73 -19.46
C GLY A 177 -35.41 7.93 -20.42
N LEU A 178 -34.23 8.39 -20.86
CA LEU A 178 -34.15 9.46 -21.88
C LEU A 178 -34.83 9.07 -23.19
N PHE A 179 -34.64 7.84 -23.64
CA PHE A 179 -35.28 7.35 -24.85
C PHE A 179 -36.83 7.32 -24.72
N MET A 180 -37.32 6.88 -23.56
CA MET A 180 -38.75 6.88 -23.28
C MET A 180 -39.34 8.31 -23.24
N GLU A 181 -38.63 9.25 -22.62
CA GLU A 181 -39.05 10.65 -22.57
C GLU A 181 -39.11 11.28 -23.98
N ILE A 182 -38.14 10.99 -24.86
CA ILE A 182 -38.19 11.46 -26.25
C ILE A 182 -39.36 10.86 -27.03
N LYS A 183 -39.72 9.60 -26.78
CA LYS A 183 -40.82 8.88 -27.46
C LYS A 183 -42.18 9.24 -26.91
N SER A 184 -42.30 9.53 -25.62
CA SER A 184 -43.53 9.83 -24.90
C SER A 184 -43.26 10.95 -23.90
N PRO A 185 -43.23 12.23 -24.34
CA PRO A 185 -42.97 13.37 -23.48
C PRO A 185 -43.96 13.42 -22.29
N GLY A 186 -43.43 13.59 -21.07
CA GLY A 186 -44.23 13.60 -19.83
C GLY A 186 -44.39 12.24 -19.15
N PHE A 187 -43.68 11.19 -19.58
CA PHE A 187 -43.77 9.87 -18.97
C PHE A 187 -43.10 9.80 -17.58
N GLY A 188 -42.25 10.71 -17.23
CA GLY A 188 -41.47 10.72 -15.99
C GLY A 188 -41.88 11.79 -14.96
N VAL A 189 -43.01 12.47 -15.11
CA VAL A 189 -43.53 13.55 -14.22
C VAL A 189 -44.80 13.12 -13.55
#